data_8caeeeae763b35d4c55b79f4212e9253
#
_entry.id   8caeeeae763b35d4c55b79f4212e9253
#
_cell.length_a   1.000
_cell.length_b   1.000
_cell.length_c   1.000
_cell.angle_alpha   90.00
_cell.angle_beta   90.00
_cell.angle_gamma   90.00
#
_symmetry.space_group_name_H-M   'P 1'
#
loop_
_entity.id
_entity.type
_entity.pdbx_description
1 polymer ?
#
loop_
_entity_poly.entity_id
_entity_poly.type
_entity_poly.pdbx_seq_one_letter_code
_entity_poly.pdbx_strand_id
1 'polypeptide(L)'
;MFEKIIKGIKYRLDEDSLTAVVIRKKDYKGNIVIPENVVSKNLSYRVTRIGNSAFYRCWDLMSITIPKSVTHIGKYAFTYCKSLTTIRIPDSVTSIGKGAFSDCESLTSITIPESVTSIADHAFGWCTGLLNVVIPDSITSIGKYTFSNCKSLTTIRIPDSVKSIGNGAFFMCETLSNIIFNGTIEQWKNIEIEKKLNLGVPATTVHCSDGDVEL
;
A
#
# COMPACT_ATOMS: atom_id res chain seq x y z
N MET A 1 -10.15 22.94 -14.49
CA MET A 1 -9.98 22.31 -13.14
C MET A 1 -10.00 23.35 -12.04
N PHE A 2 -10.65 23.10 -10.90
CA PHE A 2 -10.68 23.98 -9.72
C PHE A 2 -10.74 23.16 -8.43
N GLU A 3 -10.41 23.78 -7.29
CA GLU A 3 -10.40 23.11 -5.99
C GLU A 3 -11.64 23.50 -5.17
N LYS A 4 -12.22 22.54 -4.47
CA LYS A 4 -13.38 22.75 -3.60
C LYS A 4 -13.38 21.80 -2.40
N ILE A 5 -13.87 22.28 -1.27
CA ILE A 5 -14.18 21.44 -0.10
C ILE A 5 -15.65 21.09 -0.15
N ILE A 6 -15.95 19.80 -0.15
CA ILE A 6 -17.31 19.26 -0.14
C ILE A 6 -17.40 18.26 1.02
N LYS A 7 -18.35 18.48 1.95
CA LYS A 7 -18.53 17.64 3.15
C LYS A 7 -17.21 17.37 3.89
N GLY A 8 -16.37 18.41 4.03
CA GLY A 8 -15.10 18.34 4.76
C GLY A 8 -13.91 17.78 3.97
N ILE A 9 -14.12 17.18 2.81
CA ILE A 9 -13.07 16.64 1.96
C ILE A 9 -12.72 17.64 0.84
N LYS A 10 -11.43 17.82 0.58
CA LYS A 10 -10.94 18.72 -0.46
C LYS A 10 -10.73 17.95 -1.76
N TYR A 11 -11.29 18.45 -2.82
CA TYR A 11 -11.24 17.88 -4.16
C TYR A 11 -10.66 18.86 -5.17
N ARG A 12 -9.97 18.32 -6.18
CA ARG A 12 -9.73 18.99 -7.45
C ARG A 12 -10.75 18.41 -8.44
N LEU A 13 -11.59 19.29 -8.98
CA LEU A 13 -12.68 18.97 -9.90
C LEU A 13 -12.27 19.34 -11.32
N ASP A 14 -12.52 18.44 -12.24
CA ASP A 14 -12.31 18.64 -13.67
C ASP A 14 -13.66 18.70 -14.37
N GLU A 15 -13.99 19.86 -14.92
CA GLU A 15 -15.27 20.12 -15.58
C GLU A 15 -15.37 19.44 -16.96
N ASP A 16 -14.23 19.21 -17.63
CA ASP A 16 -14.20 18.60 -18.95
C ASP A 16 -14.47 17.09 -18.88
N SER A 17 -13.85 16.42 -17.92
CA SER A 17 -14.00 14.96 -17.71
C SER A 17 -15.07 14.58 -16.68
N LEU A 18 -15.65 15.54 -15.97
CA LEU A 18 -16.55 15.35 -14.84
C LEU A 18 -15.95 14.40 -13.78
N THR A 19 -14.66 14.54 -13.52
CA THR A 19 -13.95 13.75 -12.51
C THR A 19 -13.48 14.56 -11.32
N ALA A 20 -13.27 13.89 -10.20
CA ALA A 20 -12.77 14.45 -8.96
C ALA A 20 -11.57 13.65 -8.44
N VAL A 21 -10.56 14.36 -7.97
CA VAL A 21 -9.40 13.82 -7.27
C VAL A 21 -9.42 14.32 -5.84
N VAL A 22 -9.34 13.43 -4.85
CA VAL A 22 -9.13 13.83 -3.46
C VAL A 22 -7.73 14.41 -3.33
N ILE A 23 -7.61 15.62 -2.81
CA ILE A 23 -6.33 16.30 -2.67
C ILE A 23 -6.06 16.69 -1.23
N ARG A 24 -4.82 17.10 -0.97
CA ARG A 24 -4.36 17.43 0.37
C ARG A 24 -5.18 18.53 1.01
N LYS A 25 -5.65 18.25 2.21
CA LYS A 25 -6.14 19.22 3.19
C LYS A 25 -5.46 18.90 4.52
N LYS A 26 -5.06 19.90 5.27
CA LYS A 26 -4.58 19.71 6.64
C LYS A 26 -5.75 19.23 7.51
N ASP A 27 -5.45 18.40 8.51
CA ASP A 27 -6.37 18.07 9.61
C ASP A 27 -7.56 17.16 9.26
N TYR A 28 -7.38 16.20 8.34
CA TYR A 28 -8.27 15.06 8.25
C TYR A 28 -8.13 14.19 9.50
N LYS A 29 -9.23 13.89 10.18
CA LYS A 29 -9.26 13.12 11.43
C LYS A 29 -10.47 12.21 11.54
N GLY A 30 -10.39 11.23 12.44
CA GLY A 30 -11.50 10.30 12.71
C GLY A 30 -11.78 9.38 11.53
N ASN A 31 -13.05 9.15 11.27
CA ASN A 31 -13.52 8.25 10.22
C ASN A 31 -13.97 9.05 9.00
N ILE A 32 -13.41 8.78 7.85
CA ILE A 32 -13.73 9.47 6.59
C ILE A 32 -14.38 8.50 5.62
N VAL A 33 -15.50 8.93 5.02
CA VAL A 33 -16.14 8.24 3.90
C VAL A 33 -16.04 9.10 2.65
N ILE A 34 -15.29 8.62 1.65
CA ILE A 34 -15.20 9.28 0.35
C ILE A 34 -16.39 8.78 -0.50
N PRO A 35 -17.28 9.65 -0.98
CA PRO A 35 -18.38 9.25 -1.85
C PRO A 35 -17.91 8.93 -3.26
N GLU A 36 -18.67 8.11 -3.99
CA GLU A 36 -18.36 7.85 -5.43
C GLU A 36 -18.48 9.09 -6.30
N ASN A 37 -19.42 9.98 -5.96
CA ASN A 37 -19.65 11.21 -6.69
C ASN A 37 -19.78 12.38 -5.74
N VAL A 38 -19.36 13.55 -6.20
CA VAL A 38 -19.53 14.84 -5.51
C VAL A 38 -20.19 15.84 -6.43
N VAL A 39 -21.06 16.69 -5.87
CA VAL A 39 -21.80 17.69 -6.65
C VAL A 39 -21.25 19.09 -6.42
N SER A 40 -21.03 19.83 -7.48
CA SER A 40 -20.65 21.24 -7.47
C SER A 40 -21.21 21.97 -8.67
N LYS A 41 -21.77 23.17 -8.48
CA LYS A 41 -22.37 23.96 -9.58
C LYS A 41 -23.38 23.17 -10.44
N ASN A 42 -24.24 22.35 -9.79
CA ASN A 42 -25.21 21.45 -10.42
C ASN A 42 -24.61 20.36 -11.34
N LEU A 43 -23.30 20.16 -11.33
CA LEU A 43 -22.60 19.06 -12.01
C LEU A 43 -22.18 17.99 -11.03
N SER A 44 -22.29 16.72 -11.44
CA SER A 44 -21.81 15.55 -10.69
C SER A 44 -20.44 15.13 -11.17
N TYR A 45 -19.48 15.02 -10.26
CA TYR A 45 -18.09 14.63 -10.53
C TYR A 45 -17.81 13.28 -9.91
N ARG A 46 -17.36 12.31 -10.70
CA ARG A 46 -16.97 10.99 -10.22
C ARG A 46 -15.61 11.05 -9.54
N VAL A 47 -15.50 10.54 -8.33
CA VAL A 47 -14.22 10.47 -7.60
C VAL A 47 -13.41 9.30 -8.13
N THR A 48 -12.31 9.57 -8.83
CA THR A 48 -11.53 8.56 -9.54
C THR A 48 -10.15 8.30 -8.96
N ARG A 49 -9.64 9.19 -8.10
CA ARG A 49 -8.28 9.09 -7.55
C ARG A 49 -8.18 9.64 -6.13
N ILE A 50 -7.32 9.00 -5.36
CA ILE A 50 -6.70 9.63 -4.18
C ILE A 50 -5.40 10.26 -4.67
N GLY A 51 -5.28 11.58 -4.59
CA GLY A 51 -4.14 12.33 -5.11
C GLY A 51 -2.86 12.13 -4.27
N ASN A 52 -1.75 12.60 -4.82
CA ASN A 52 -0.47 12.58 -4.10
C ASN A 52 -0.59 13.34 -2.78
N SER A 53 -0.10 12.74 -1.70
CA SER A 53 -0.10 13.31 -0.36
C SER A 53 -1.49 13.75 0.15
N ALA A 54 -2.59 13.19 -0.37
CA ALA A 54 -3.96 13.63 -0.05
C ALA A 54 -4.21 13.66 1.47
N PHE A 55 -3.76 12.64 2.19
CA PHE A 55 -3.88 12.48 3.65
C PHE A 55 -2.51 12.51 4.36
N TYR A 56 -1.49 13.08 3.74
CA TYR A 56 -0.15 13.14 4.31
C TYR A 56 -0.13 13.84 5.68
N ARG A 57 0.41 13.13 6.71
CA ARG A 57 0.44 13.59 8.11
C ARG A 57 -0.95 13.83 8.74
N CYS A 58 -1.95 13.09 8.32
CA CYS A 58 -3.23 13.05 9.01
C CYS A 58 -3.15 12.06 10.19
N TRP A 59 -2.45 12.47 11.25
CA TRP A 59 -2.08 11.60 12.37
C TRP A 59 -3.30 11.01 13.08
N ASP A 60 -4.42 11.75 13.13
CA ASP A 60 -5.65 11.38 13.80
C ASP A 60 -6.70 10.74 12.86
N LEU A 61 -6.31 10.39 11.63
CA LEU A 61 -7.17 9.63 10.71
C LEU A 61 -7.23 8.17 11.19
N MET A 62 -8.41 7.73 11.65
CA MET A 62 -8.61 6.41 12.22
C MET A 62 -9.03 5.36 11.18
N SER A 63 -9.92 5.74 10.28
CA SER A 63 -10.37 4.89 9.18
C SER A 63 -10.76 5.70 7.96
N ILE A 64 -10.72 5.05 6.79
CA ILE A 64 -11.17 5.67 5.54
C ILE A 64 -11.87 4.63 4.66
N THR A 65 -13.04 5.02 4.14
CA THR A 65 -13.74 4.24 3.11
C THR A 65 -13.44 4.84 1.75
N ILE A 66 -12.82 4.06 0.89
CA ILE A 66 -12.49 4.42 -0.50
C ILE A 66 -13.56 3.81 -1.41
N PRO A 67 -14.22 4.61 -2.29
CA PRO A 67 -15.27 4.10 -3.17
C PRO A 67 -14.69 3.27 -4.34
N LYS A 68 -15.52 2.39 -4.90
CA LYS A 68 -15.17 1.54 -6.05
C LYS A 68 -14.86 2.32 -7.34
N SER A 69 -15.15 3.61 -7.39
CA SER A 69 -14.79 4.48 -8.50
C SER A 69 -13.32 4.88 -8.51
N VAL A 70 -12.59 4.68 -7.40
CA VAL A 70 -11.17 5.03 -7.30
C VAL A 70 -10.33 3.94 -7.94
N THR A 71 -9.46 4.34 -8.87
CA THR A 71 -8.57 3.46 -9.61
C THR A 71 -7.09 3.63 -9.23
N HIS A 72 -6.73 4.72 -8.55
CA HIS A 72 -5.33 5.02 -8.22
C HIS A 72 -5.21 5.63 -6.82
N ILE A 73 -4.24 5.16 -6.07
CA ILE A 73 -3.77 5.77 -4.82
C ILE A 73 -2.42 6.42 -5.09
N GLY A 74 -2.34 7.74 -4.92
CA GLY A 74 -1.17 8.55 -5.27
C GLY A 74 0.03 8.33 -4.35
N LYS A 75 1.19 8.87 -4.76
CA LYS A 75 2.44 8.85 -3.96
C LYS A 75 2.20 9.52 -2.61
N TYR A 76 2.67 8.88 -1.53
CA TYR A 76 2.59 9.39 -0.15
C TYR A 76 1.16 9.72 0.32
N ALA A 77 0.14 9.10 -0.28
CA ALA A 77 -1.26 9.46 -0.05
C ALA A 77 -1.66 9.40 1.42
N PHE A 78 -1.21 8.40 2.16
CA PHE A 78 -1.50 8.17 3.60
C PHE A 78 -0.23 8.16 4.46
N THR A 79 0.90 8.67 3.96
CA THR A 79 2.16 8.68 4.75
C THR A 79 1.97 9.44 6.06
N TYR A 80 2.42 8.86 7.17
CA TYR A 80 2.23 9.35 8.55
C TYR A 80 0.76 9.42 9.02
N CYS A 81 -0.12 8.57 8.51
CA CYS A 81 -1.44 8.36 9.12
C CYS A 81 -1.30 7.38 10.30
N LYS A 82 -0.70 7.86 11.39
CA LYS A 82 -0.27 7.01 12.52
C LYS A 82 -1.41 6.28 13.22
N SER A 83 -2.62 6.86 13.26
CA SER A 83 -3.79 6.26 13.90
C SER A 83 -4.64 5.40 12.95
N LEU A 84 -4.24 5.26 11.67
CA LEU A 84 -4.98 4.45 10.70
C LEU A 84 -4.82 2.96 11.03
N THR A 85 -5.88 2.35 11.55
CA THR A 85 -5.86 0.95 12.01
C THR A 85 -6.22 -0.03 10.91
N THR A 86 -7.15 0.34 10.05
CA THR A 86 -7.65 -0.50 8.95
C THR A 86 -7.93 0.34 7.71
N ILE A 87 -7.68 -0.23 6.55
CA ILE A 87 -8.06 0.32 5.26
C ILE A 87 -8.42 -0.80 4.30
N ARG A 88 -9.56 -0.67 3.62
CA ARG A 88 -9.90 -1.54 2.51
C ARG A 88 -9.57 -0.82 1.20
N ILE A 89 -8.68 -1.41 0.42
CA ILE A 89 -8.37 -0.97 -0.95
C ILE A 89 -9.38 -1.64 -1.87
N PRO A 90 -10.19 -0.89 -2.65
CA PRO A 90 -11.16 -1.47 -3.59
C PRO A 90 -10.46 -2.23 -4.74
N ASP A 91 -11.14 -3.26 -5.26
CA ASP A 91 -10.65 -4.06 -6.40
C ASP A 91 -10.52 -3.27 -7.72
N SER A 92 -11.04 -2.05 -7.76
CA SER A 92 -10.87 -1.10 -8.86
C SER A 92 -9.49 -0.42 -8.88
N VAL A 93 -8.73 -0.49 -7.76
CA VAL A 93 -7.42 0.17 -7.66
C VAL A 93 -6.38 -0.64 -8.42
N THR A 94 -5.79 -0.06 -9.44
CA THR A 94 -4.77 -0.68 -10.28
C THR A 94 -3.35 -0.22 -9.95
N SER A 95 -3.19 0.83 -9.14
CA SER A 95 -1.87 1.31 -8.73
C SER A 95 -1.86 1.91 -7.33
N ILE A 96 -0.82 1.56 -6.58
CA ILE A 96 -0.48 2.10 -5.26
C ILE A 96 0.87 2.79 -5.40
N GLY A 97 0.90 4.10 -5.16
CA GLY A 97 2.08 4.92 -5.38
C GLY A 97 3.18 4.73 -4.32
N LYS A 98 4.38 5.21 -4.64
CA LYS A 98 5.53 5.22 -3.73
C LYS A 98 5.16 5.78 -2.36
N GLY A 99 5.52 5.06 -1.29
CA GLY A 99 5.29 5.47 0.10
C GLY A 99 3.84 5.68 0.48
N ALA A 100 2.87 5.11 -0.28
CA ALA A 100 1.46 5.45 -0.11
C ALA A 100 0.95 5.24 1.32
N PHE A 101 1.43 4.24 2.03
CA PHE A 101 1.07 3.91 3.42
C PHE A 101 2.28 3.91 4.36
N SER A 102 3.40 4.56 3.97
CA SER A 102 4.57 4.62 4.84
C SER A 102 4.23 5.26 6.18
N ASP A 103 4.82 4.75 7.26
CA ASP A 103 4.60 5.26 8.63
C ASP A 103 3.13 5.22 9.12
N CYS A 104 2.33 4.29 8.61
CA CYS A 104 1.02 3.95 9.17
C CYS A 104 1.22 2.99 10.35
N GLU A 105 1.71 3.52 11.48
CA GLU A 105 2.21 2.73 12.62
C GLU A 105 1.14 1.81 13.26
N SER A 106 -0.14 2.22 13.23
CA SER A 106 -1.25 1.44 13.79
C SER A 106 -1.91 0.47 12.79
N LEU A 107 -1.47 0.45 11.53
CA LEU A 107 -2.04 -0.43 10.52
C LEU A 107 -1.65 -1.88 10.83
N THR A 108 -2.64 -2.74 11.13
CA THR A 108 -2.40 -4.12 11.55
C THR A 108 -2.46 -5.13 10.40
N SER A 109 -3.21 -4.83 9.36
CA SER A 109 -3.33 -5.70 8.20
C SER A 109 -3.60 -4.91 6.92
N ILE A 110 -3.17 -5.47 5.80
CA ILE A 110 -3.44 -4.93 4.47
C ILE A 110 -3.68 -6.07 3.49
N THR A 111 -4.73 -5.92 2.67
CA THR A 111 -4.97 -6.78 1.51
C THR A 111 -4.77 -5.95 0.26
N ILE A 112 -3.84 -6.37 -0.58
CA ILE A 112 -3.56 -5.75 -1.87
C ILE A 112 -4.50 -6.41 -2.89
N PRO A 113 -5.30 -5.65 -3.66
CA PRO A 113 -6.24 -6.24 -4.61
C PRO A 113 -5.53 -6.84 -5.84
N GLU A 114 -6.16 -7.85 -6.45
CA GLU A 114 -5.67 -8.56 -7.66
C GLU A 114 -5.47 -7.65 -8.89
N SER A 115 -6.09 -6.49 -8.89
CA SER A 115 -5.91 -5.47 -9.95
C SER A 115 -4.56 -4.75 -9.91
N VAL A 116 -3.78 -4.91 -8.81
CA VAL A 116 -2.44 -4.31 -8.66
C VAL A 116 -1.40 -5.33 -9.13
N THR A 117 -0.47 -4.91 -9.99
CA THR A 117 0.57 -5.79 -10.54
C THR A 117 1.96 -5.55 -9.96
N SER A 118 2.15 -4.46 -9.23
CA SER A 118 3.42 -4.13 -8.57
C SER A 118 3.22 -3.34 -7.29
N ILE A 119 4.11 -3.54 -6.34
CA ILE A 119 4.13 -2.77 -5.09
C ILE A 119 5.29 -1.79 -5.16
N ALA A 120 4.97 -0.49 -5.11
CA ALA A 120 5.96 0.57 -5.27
C ALA A 120 6.91 0.69 -4.06
N ASP A 121 8.05 1.36 -4.28
CA ASP A 121 9.04 1.62 -3.22
C ASP A 121 8.40 2.23 -1.97
N HIS A 122 8.82 1.77 -0.79
CA HIS A 122 8.38 2.24 0.52
C HIS A 122 6.86 2.18 0.77
N ALA A 123 6.08 1.47 -0.06
CA ALA A 123 4.61 1.55 -0.01
C ALA A 123 4.05 1.30 1.40
N PHE A 124 4.65 0.39 2.17
CA PHE A 124 4.30 0.03 3.54
C PHE A 124 5.48 0.13 4.52
N GLY A 125 6.54 0.87 4.15
CA GLY A 125 7.70 1.06 5.04
C GLY A 125 7.28 1.71 6.36
N TRP A 126 7.89 1.29 7.47
CA TRP A 126 7.61 1.80 8.81
C TRP A 126 6.17 1.57 9.32
N CYS A 127 5.44 0.62 8.74
CA CYS A 127 4.18 0.13 9.30
C CYS A 127 4.48 -0.81 10.47
N THR A 128 4.93 -0.26 11.59
CA THR A 128 5.46 -1.03 12.73
C THR A 128 4.45 -1.99 13.36
N GLY A 129 3.15 -1.68 13.27
CA GLY A 129 2.06 -2.52 13.77
C GLY A 129 1.57 -3.59 12.78
N LEU A 130 2.14 -3.67 11.57
CA LEU A 130 1.65 -4.56 10.52
C LEU A 130 1.97 -6.03 10.85
N LEU A 131 0.90 -6.82 11.09
CA LEU A 131 0.96 -8.24 11.42
C LEU A 131 0.80 -9.13 10.19
N ASN A 132 -0.11 -8.73 9.29
CA ASN A 132 -0.48 -9.53 8.13
C ASN A 132 -0.49 -8.70 6.84
N VAL A 133 0.07 -9.28 5.79
CA VAL A 133 0.02 -8.76 4.42
C VAL A 133 -0.46 -9.87 3.51
N VAL A 134 -1.50 -9.61 2.74
CA VAL A 134 -1.93 -10.49 1.65
C VAL A 134 -1.42 -9.90 0.34
N ILE A 135 -0.45 -10.59 -0.28
CA ILE A 135 0.12 -10.25 -1.58
C ILE A 135 -0.55 -11.16 -2.61
N PRO A 136 -1.30 -10.62 -3.58
CA PRO A 136 -2.01 -11.41 -4.57
C PRO A 136 -1.07 -11.96 -5.66
N ASP A 137 -1.55 -12.98 -6.38
CA ASP A 137 -0.80 -13.63 -7.47
C ASP A 137 -0.61 -12.72 -8.71
N SER A 138 -1.28 -11.59 -8.76
CA SER A 138 -1.04 -10.55 -9.78
C SER A 138 0.27 -9.79 -9.61
N ILE A 139 0.90 -9.83 -8.42
CA ILE A 139 2.12 -9.07 -8.15
C ILE A 139 3.32 -9.73 -8.82
N THR A 140 4.00 -8.96 -9.67
CA THR A 140 5.23 -9.38 -10.35
C THR A 140 6.50 -8.73 -9.80
N SER A 141 6.35 -7.64 -9.04
CA SER A 141 7.50 -6.95 -8.44
C SER A 141 7.17 -6.34 -7.06
N ILE A 142 8.12 -6.45 -6.15
CA ILE A 142 8.11 -5.81 -4.83
C ILE A 142 9.21 -4.73 -4.84
N GLY A 143 8.84 -3.47 -4.63
CA GLY A 143 9.75 -2.33 -4.69
C GLY A 143 10.75 -2.26 -3.54
N LYS A 144 11.64 -1.26 -3.60
CA LYS A 144 12.65 -1.00 -2.56
C LYS A 144 12.01 -0.58 -1.25
N TYR A 145 12.50 -1.15 -0.15
CA TYR A 145 12.06 -0.80 1.21
C TYR A 145 10.54 -0.90 1.42
N THR A 146 9.86 -1.73 0.63
CA THR A 146 8.39 -1.82 0.61
C THR A 146 7.81 -2.12 1.98
N PHE A 147 8.39 -3.07 2.70
CA PHE A 147 7.99 -3.48 4.06
C PHE A 147 9.09 -3.21 5.10
N SER A 148 10.04 -2.32 4.80
CA SER A 148 11.12 -2.02 5.76
C SER A 148 10.56 -1.53 7.08
N ASN A 149 11.18 -1.97 8.20
CA ASN A 149 10.75 -1.62 9.55
C ASN A 149 9.30 -2.01 9.91
N CYS A 150 8.73 -3.04 9.27
CA CYS A 150 7.49 -3.68 9.71
C CYS A 150 7.80 -4.59 10.91
N LYS A 151 7.98 -4.00 12.09
CA LYS A 151 8.53 -4.67 13.26
C LYS A 151 7.62 -5.74 13.88
N SER A 152 6.34 -5.76 13.54
CA SER A 152 5.38 -6.78 14.02
C SER A 152 5.10 -7.88 12.99
N LEU A 153 5.68 -7.80 11.79
CA LEU A 153 5.47 -8.78 10.72
C LEU A 153 6.30 -10.03 10.99
N THR A 154 5.64 -11.14 11.32
CA THR A 154 6.30 -12.42 11.64
C THR A 154 6.42 -13.35 10.43
N THR A 155 5.48 -13.28 9.52
CA THR A 155 5.40 -14.13 8.34
C THR A 155 5.05 -13.32 7.10
N ILE A 156 5.71 -13.60 5.99
CA ILE A 156 5.36 -13.08 4.68
C ILE A 156 5.20 -14.24 3.69
N ARG A 157 4.10 -14.20 2.88
CA ARG A 157 3.89 -15.10 1.75
C ARG A 157 4.11 -14.34 0.46
N ILE A 158 5.06 -14.82 -0.34
CA ILE A 158 5.45 -14.24 -1.64
C ILE A 158 4.91 -15.16 -2.72
N PRO A 159 4.03 -14.69 -3.61
CA PRO A 159 3.50 -15.51 -4.71
C PRO A 159 4.58 -15.85 -5.75
N ASP A 160 4.41 -16.95 -6.46
CA ASP A 160 5.33 -17.43 -7.50
C ASP A 160 5.37 -16.56 -8.76
N SER A 161 4.39 -15.67 -8.88
CA SER A 161 4.36 -14.61 -9.91
C SER A 161 5.47 -13.57 -9.76
N VAL A 162 6.03 -13.39 -8.54
CA VAL A 162 7.06 -12.38 -8.26
C VAL A 162 8.36 -12.70 -9.01
N LYS A 163 8.85 -11.74 -9.78
CA LYS A 163 10.09 -11.83 -10.60
C LYS A 163 11.21 -10.95 -10.06
N SER A 164 10.87 -9.91 -9.26
CA SER A 164 11.88 -9.04 -8.68
C SER A 164 11.51 -8.55 -7.28
N ILE A 165 12.55 -8.46 -6.42
CA ILE A 165 12.45 -7.91 -5.06
C ILE A 165 13.53 -6.84 -4.91
N GLY A 166 13.10 -5.62 -4.67
CA GLY A 166 13.97 -4.46 -4.54
C GLY A 166 14.79 -4.45 -3.25
N ASN A 167 15.86 -3.67 -3.28
CA ASN A 167 16.78 -3.53 -2.15
C ASN A 167 16.04 -3.20 -0.85
N GLY A 168 16.34 -3.95 0.22
CA GLY A 168 15.81 -3.70 1.55
C GLY A 168 14.30 -3.86 1.68
N ALA A 169 13.65 -4.64 0.79
CA ALA A 169 12.20 -4.82 0.83
C ALA A 169 11.69 -5.22 2.22
N PHE A 170 12.46 -6.00 2.98
CA PHE A 170 12.17 -6.43 4.35
C PHE A 170 13.21 -5.94 5.37
N PHE A 171 13.96 -4.88 5.04
CA PHE A 171 15.02 -4.34 5.91
C PHE A 171 14.48 -4.03 7.32
N MET A 172 15.17 -4.54 8.36
CA MET A 172 14.81 -4.32 9.77
C MET A 172 13.38 -4.78 10.14
N CYS A 173 12.87 -5.83 9.50
CA CYS A 173 11.70 -6.57 9.98
C CYS A 173 12.12 -7.50 11.11
N GLU A 174 12.33 -6.96 12.29
CA GLU A 174 13.00 -7.60 13.45
C GLU A 174 12.29 -8.85 13.98
N THR A 175 11.04 -9.10 13.58
CA THR A 175 10.25 -10.28 13.97
C THR A 175 9.97 -11.25 12.81
N LEU A 176 10.37 -10.91 11.59
CA LEU A 176 10.09 -11.72 10.40
C LEU A 176 10.96 -12.98 10.41
N SER A 177 10.40 -14.04 10.96
CA SER A 177 11.04 -15.35 11.09
C SER A 177 10.65 -16.36 10.02
N ASN A 178 9.60 -16.06 9.26
CA ASN A 178 9.06 -17.02 8.29
C ASN A 178 8.78 -16.35 6.95
N ILE A 179 9.60 -16.68 5.93
CA ILE A 179 9.43 -16.24 4.55
C ILE A 179 9.00 -17.45 3.74
N ILE A 180 7.80 -17.41 3.18
CA ILE A 180 7.21 -18.48 2.39
C ILE A 180 7.11 -18.00 0.95
N PHE A 181 7.66 -18.76 0.02
CA PHE A 181 7.51 -18.56 -1.41
C PHE A 181 6.62 -19.66 -2.00
N ASN A 182 5.56 -19.28 -2.68
CA ASN A 182 4.57 -20.25 -3.21
C ASN A 182 5.10 -21.08 -4.39
N GLY A 183 6.22 -20.70 -4.98
CA GLY A 183 6.89 -21.41 -6.08
C GLY A 183 7.97 -22.39 -5.61
N THR A 184 8.68 -22.96 -6.58
CA THR A 184 9.78 -23.90 -6.36
C THR A 184 11.12 -23.20 -6.03
N ILE A 185 12.09 -23.97 -5.53
CA ILE A 185 13.45 -23.51 -5.30
C ILE A 185 14.06 -22.92 -6.58
N GLU A 186 13.84 -23.56 -7.73
CA GLU A 186 14.34 -23.06 -9.01
C GLU A 186 13.72 -21.71 -9.38
N GLN A 187 12.41 -21.55 -9.17
CA GLN A 187 11.74 -20.26 -9.40
C GLN A 187 12.27 -19.18 -8.45
N TRP A 188 12.50 -19.51 -7.16
CA TRP A 188 13.10 -18.57 -6.20
C TRP A 188 14.48 -18.10 -6.63
N LYS A 189 15.36 -19.00 -7.09
CA LYS A 189 16.70 -18.67 -7.56
C LYS A 189 16.72 -17.77 -8.80
N ASN A 190 15.64 -17.77 -9.56
CA ASN A 190 15.47 -16.91 -10.74
C ASN A 190 14.86 -15.52 -10.42
N ILE A 191 14.50 -15.24 -9.14
CA ILE A 191 14.04 -13.90 -8.75
C ILE A 191 15.23 -12.94 -8.74
N GLU A 192 15.04 -11.78 -9.38
CA GLU A 192 16.01 -10.68 -9.32
C GLU A 192 15.95 -10.02 -7.94
N ILE A 193 16.89 -10.32 -7.07
CA ILE A 193 17.02 -9.73 -5.73
C ILE A 193 18.16 -8.71 -5.75
N GLU A 194 17.85 -7.41 -5.62
CA GLU A 194 18.86 -6.35 -5.73
C GLU A 194 19.97 -6.42 -4.66
N LYS A 195 19.65 -6.87 -3.45
CA LYS A 195 20.61 -7.06 -2.34
C LYS A 195 20.06 -8.09 -1.35
N LYS A 196 20.89 -8.49 -0.36
CA LYS A 196 20.52 -9.45 0.67
C LYS A 196 19.17 -9.08 1.31
N LEU A 197 18.26 -10.06 1.35
CA LEU A 197 16.93 -9.92 1.99
C LEU A 197 17.00 -9.87 3.52
N ASN A 198 18.00 -10.54 4.11
CA ASN A 198 18.08 -10.87 5.53
C ASN A 198 18.72 -9.78 6.42
N LEU A 199 18.95 -8.57 5.92
CA LEU A 199 19.55 -7.52 6.74
C LEU A 199 18.57 -7.02 7.80
N GLY A 200 18.80 -7.41 9.06
CA GLY A 200 17.91 -7.13 10.20
C GLY A 200 16.61 -7.94 10.18
N VAL A 201 16.65 -9.13 9.57
CA VAL A 201 15.56 -10.12 9.50
C VAL A 201 16.02 -11.40 10.19
N PRO A 202 15.26 -11.96 11.16
CA PRO A 202 15.62 -13.20 11.84
C PRO A 202 15.54 -14.45 10.97
N ALA A 203 14.73 -14.44 9.89
CA ALA A 203 14.62 -15.57 8.96
C ALA A 203 15.98 -15.89 8.36
N THR A 204 16.37 -17.15 8.41
CA THR A 204 17.59 -17.69 7.79
C THR A 204 17.31 -18.50 6.54
N THR A 205 16.03 -18.82 6.31
CA THR A 205 15.57 -19.65 5.19
C THR A 205 14.32 -19.08 4.54
N VAL A 206 14.15 -19.42 3.27
CA VAL A 206 12.89 -19.26 2.53
C VAL A 206 12.31 -20.63 2.28
N HIS A 207 11.06 -20.82 2.68
CA HIS A 207 10.32 -22.05 2.49
C HIS A 207 9.62 -22.03 1.12
N CYS A 208 10.08 -22.87 0.20
CA CYS A 208 9.49 -23.07 -1.13
C CYS A 208 8.56 -24.30 -1.15
N SER A 209 7.83 -24.50 -2.23
CA SER A 209 6.89 -25.60 -2.37
C SER A 209 7.57 -27.01 -2.42
N ASP A 210 8.85 -27.05 -2.77
CA ASP A 210 9.65 -28.27 -2.95
C ASP A 210 10.88 -28.33 -2.03
N GLY A 211 11.00 -27.47 -1.02
CA GLY A 211 12.07 -27.46 -0.03
C GLY A 211 12.48 -26.07 0.44
N ASP A 212 13.60 -25.94 1.08
CA ASP A 212 14.08 -24.73 1.71
C ASP A 212 15.32 -24.16 1.01
N VAL A 213 15.46 -22.83 1.02
CA VAL A 213 16.64 -22.09 0.52
C VAL A 213 17.23 -21.24 1.65
N GLU A 214 18.52 -21.37 1.93
CA GLU A 214 19.21 -20.49 2.87
C GLU A 214 19.35 -19.06 2.30
N LEU A 215 19.24 -18.05 3.20
CA LEU A 215 19.32 -16.61 2.87
C LEU A 215 20.70 -16.03 3.07
#